data_e3994ff02a7f25b8cf3467dd43c69183
#
_entry.id   e3994ff02a7f25b8cf3467dd43c69183
#
_cell.length_a   1.000
_cell.length_b   1.000
_cell.length_c   1.000
_cell.angle_alpha   90.00
_cell.angle_beta   90.00
_cell.angle_gamma   90.00
#
_symmetry.space_group_name_H-M   'P 1'
#
loop_
_entity.id
_entity.type
_entity.pdbx_description
1 polymer ?
#
loop_
_entity_poly.entity_id
_entity_poly.type
_entity_poly.pdbx_seq_one_letter_code
_entity_poly.pdbx_strand_id
1 'polypeptide(L)'
;MANSSVIGGYTPSAYFPTQFQEDIDVAACALDEQLEQLQRHYAAACRASARARIEIEYLEKRDDIPAHMLDHARRQHAAAETRCARLLSAIEGLEDRLEKE
;
A
#
# COMPACT_ATOMS: atom_id res chain seq x y z
N MET A 1 -15.08 -12.76 -38.65
CA MET A 1 -14.93 -12.59 -38.46
C MET A 1 -14.79 -12.47 -38.07
N ALA A 2 -14.71 -12.53 -37.99
CA ALA A 2 -14.49 -12.56 -37.64
C ALA A 2 -14.23 -12.29 -36.97
N ASN A 3 -14.21 -12.43 -36.95
CA ASN A 3 -13.92 -12.31 -36.39
C ASN A 3 -13.67 -12.20 -35.59
N SER A 4 -13.75 -12.29 -35.53
CA SER A 4 -13.53 -12.38 -34.92
C SER A 4 -13.28 -12.23 -34.20
N SER A 5 -13.31 -12.29 -34.26
CA SER A 5 -13.06 -12.39 -33.69
C SER A 5 -12.72 -12.20 -33.02
N VAL A 6 -12.81 -12.22 -33.11
CA VAL A 6 -12.44 -12.27 -32.57
C VAL A 6 -12.10 -11.96 -31.94
N ILE A 7 -12.06 -11.94 -32.01
CA ILE A 7 -11.72 -11.87 -31.50
C ILE A 7 -11.45 -11.45 -30.83
N GLY A 8 -11.46 -11.37 -30.96
CA GLY A 8 -11.20 -11.22 -30.35
C GLY A 8 -10.85 -10.93 -29.56
N GLY A 9 -10.83 -10.95 -29.65
CA GLY A 9 -10.51 -10.94 -29.02
C GLY A 9 -10.21 -10.72 -28.22
N TYR A 10 -10.16 -10.95 -28.14
CA TYR A 10 -9.81 -11.06 -27.46
C TYR A 10 -9.54 -11.25 -26.67
N THR A 11 -9.61 -11.47 -26.68
CA THR A 11 -9.26 -12.01 -26.06
C THR A 11 -9.00 -12.14 -25.39
N PRO A 12 -8.98 -12.46 -25.19
CA PRO A 12 -8.62 -12.92 -24.40
C PRO A 12 -8.58 -13.29 -23.94
N SER A 13 -8.60 -13.81 -23.96
CA SER A 13 -8.42 -14.40 -23.58
C SER A 13 -8.26 -15.06 -23.50
N ALA A 14 -8.23 -15.33 -23.78
CA ALA A 14 -8.12 -16.28 -23.83
C ALA A 14 -7.91 -17.03 -23.05
N TYR A 15 -8.18 -17.41 -22.67
CA TYR A 15 -7.97 -17.71 -21.71
C TYR A 15 -8.37 -18.67 -21.25
N PHE A 16 -8.58 -19.50 -21.04
CA PHE A 16 -7.68 -20.37 -20.95
C PHE A 16 -7.90 -21.43 -19.89
N PRO A 17 -8.17 -22.64 -20.28
CA PRO A 17 -8.52 -23.72 -19.36
C PRO A 17 -7.37 -24.17 -18.49
N THR A 18 -6.17 -24.08 -18.99
CA THR A 18 -4.98 -24.39 -18.21
C THR A 18 -4.76 -23.40 -17.07
N GLN A 19 -5.57 -22.40 -17.04
CA GLN A 19 -5.42 -21.31 -16.07
C GLN A 19 -5.76 -21.69 -14.65
N PHE A 20 -6.48 -22.75 -14.45
CA PHE A 20 -6.82 -23.14 -13.08
C PHE A 20 -5.60 -23.46 -12.27
N GLN A 21 -4.66 -24.20 -12.86
CA GLN A 21 -3.43 -24.53 -12.18
C GLN A 21 -2.58 -23.27 -11.99
N GLU A 22 -2.55 -22.45 -13.02
CA GLU A 22 -1.82 -21.19 -12.97
C GLU A 22 -2.44 -20.22 -11.98
N ASP A 23 -3.75 -20.27 -11.81
CA ASP A 23 -4.45 -19.39 -10.88
C ASP A 23 -3.98 -19.60 -9.44
N ILE A 24 -3.68 -20.84 -9.07
CA ILE A 24 -3.18 -21.12 -7.72
C ILE A 24 -1.82 -20.48 -7.52
N ASP A 25 -0.93 -20.63 -8.49
CA ASP A 25 0.40 -20.04 -8.42
C ASP A 25 0.34 -18.52 -8.49
N VAL A 26 -0.53 -18.01 -9.34
CA VAL A 26 -0.72 -16.57 -9.48
C VAL A 26 -1.27 -15.97 -8.19
N ALA A 27 -2.19 -16.69 -7.52
CA ALA A 27 -2.74 -16.22 -6.27
C ALA A 27 -1.66 -16.12 -5.19
N ALA A 28 -0.78 -17.11 -5.12
CA ALA A 28 0.33 -17.10 -4.15
C ALA A 28 1.29 -15.95 -4.47
N CYS A 29 1.63 -15.78 -5.75
CA CYS A 29 2.47 -14.67 -6.17
C CYS A 29 1.81 -13.33 -5.89
N ALA A 30 0.49 -13.26 -6.08
CA ALA A 30 -0.24 -12.02 -5.83
C ALA A 30 -0.19 -11.65 -4.35
N LEU A 31 -0.27 -12.63 -3.46
CA LEU A 31 -0.15 -12.37 -2.02
C LEU A 31 1.25 -11.88 -1.66
N ASP A 32 2.28 -12.50 -2.23
CA ASP A 32 3.65 -12.06 -2.02
C ASP A 32 3.86 -10.64 -2.52
N GLU A 33 3.33 -10.35 -3.70
CA GLU A 33 3.43 -9.00 -4.27
C GLU A 33 2.69 -7.98 -3.41
N GLN A 34 1.51 -8.35 -2.93
CA GLN A 34 0.76 -7.47 -2.04
C GLN A 34 1.53 -7.18 -0.77
N LEU A 35 2.16 -8.21 -0.21
CA LEU A 35 2.97 -8.04 0.99
C LEU A 35 4.13 -7.09 0.73
N GLU A 36 4.83 -7.27 -0.39
CA GLU A 36 5.92 -6.37 -0.75
C GLU A 36 5.46 -4.94 -0.89
N GLN A 37 4.32 -4.73 -1.54
CA GLN A 37 3.78 -3.40 -1.72
C GLN A 37 3.38 -2.76 -0.39
N LEU A 38 2.75 -3.55 0.47
CA LEU A 38 2.38 -3.05 1.79
C LEU A 38 3.62 -2.67 2.60
N GLN A 39 4.68 -3.46 2.49
CA GLN A 39 5.92 -3.17 3.18
C GLN A 39 6.56 -1.88 2.67
N ARG A 40 6.51 -1.64 1.37
CA ARG A 40 7.00 -0.39 0.79
C ARG A 40 6.17 0.80 1.26
N HIS A 41 4.87 0.65 1.27
CA HIS A 41 3.97 1.71 1.75
C HIS A 41 4.21 1.98 3.23
N TYR A 42 4.40 0.93 4.00
CA TYR A 42 4.68 1.08 5.42
C TYR A 42 5.98 1.86 5.65
N ALA A 43 7.03 1.50 4.91
CA ALA A 43 8.31 2.20 5.03
C ALA A 43 8.15 3.68 4.65
N ALA A 44 7.38 3.96 3.58
CA ALA A 44 7.13 5.34 3.17
C ALA A 44 6.35 6.10 4.22
N ALA A 45 5.36 5.44 4.85
CA ALA A 45 4.56 6.08 5.89
C ALA A 45 5.41 6.36 7.12
N CYS A 46 6.32 5.45 7.47
CA CYS A 46 7.24 5.67 8.59
C CYS A 46 8.15 6.86 8.33
N ARG A 47 8.64 6.99 7.10
CA ARG A 47 9.48 8.13 6.74
C ARG A 47 8.68 9.43 6.79
N ALA A 48 7.43 9.40 6.35
CA ALA A 48 6.56 10.57 6.40
C ALA A 48 6.29 10.98 7.85
N SER A 49 6.05 10.01 8.72
CA SER A 49 5.84 10.26 10.14
C SER A 49 7.07 10.89 10.77
N ALA A 50 8.24 10.36 10.46
CA ALA A 50 9.49 10.89 11.00
C ALA A 50 9.73 12.32 10.53
N ARG A 51 9.48 12.61 9.26
CA ARG A 51 9.64 13.95 8.74
C ARG A 51 8.67 14.93 9.40
N ALA A 52 7.43 14.49 9.58
CA ALA A 52 6.43 15.34 10.23
C ALA A 52 6.82 15.65 11.66
N ARG A 53 7.38 14.66 12.37
CA ARG A 53 7.84 14.90 13.74
C ARG A 53 8.96 15.90 13.78
N ILE A 54 9.91 15.79 12.86
CA ILE A 54 11.03 16.74 12.78
C ILE A 54 10.48 18.15 12.50
N GLU A 55 9.52 18.25 11.60
CA GLU A 55 8.92 19.52 11.28
C GLU A 55 8.21 20.14 12.50
N ILE A 56 7.48 19.32 13.25
CA ILE A 56 6.81 19.77 14.46
C ILE A 56 7.84 20.32 15.45
N GLU A 57 8.93 19.59 15.66
CA GLU A 57 9.98 20.02 16.58
C GLU A 57 10.59 21.34 16.15
N TYR A 58 10.82 21.49 14.84
CA TYR A 58 11.33 22.72 14.29
C TYR A 58 10.37 23.88 14.51
N LEU A 59 9.09 23.66 14.24
CA LEU A 59 8.08 24.71 14.37
C LEU A 59 7.84 25.10 15.83
N GLU A 60 7.90 24.13 16.74
CA GLU A 60 7.69 24.40 18.16
C GLU A 60 8.76 25.30 18.74
N LYS A 61 9.94 25.31 18.15
CA LYS A 61 11.04 26.15 18.62
C LYS A 61 10.99 27.58 18.10
N ARG A 62 10.04 27.88 17.22
CA ARG A 62 9.93 29.20 16.62
C ARG A 62 8.72 29.93 17.19
N ASP A 63 8.92 31.17 17.55
CA ASP A 63 7.86 32.00 18.14
C ASP A 63 7.07 32.79 17.10
N ASP A 64 7.62 32.92 15.90
CA ASP A 64 7.07 33.79 14.87
C ASP A 64 6.19 33.05 13.87
N ILE A 65 5.77 31.83 14.20
CA ILE A 65 5.02 30.97 13.28
C ILE A 65 3.54 31.02 13.61
N PRO A 66 2.65 31.17 12.61
CA PRO A 66 1.21 31.12 12.86
C PRO A 66 0.81 29.73 13.43
N ALA A 67 -0.14 29.78 14.36
CA ALA A 67 -0.59 28.56 15.05
C ALA A 67 -1.11 27.50 14.08
N HIS A 68 -1.72 27.93 12.97
CA HIS A 68 -2.29 26.98 12.03
C HIS A 68 -1.24 26.13 11.33
N MET A 69 0.00 26.63 11.21
CA MET A 69 1.07 25.82 10.62
C MET A 69 1.46 24.66 11.52
N LEU A 70 1.54 24.92 12.82
CA LEU A 70 1.85 23.88 13.78
C LEU A 70 0.71 22.86 13.85
N ASP A 71 -0.53 23.36 13.86
CA ASP A 71 -1.70 22.47 13.83
C ASP A 71 -1.72 21.59 12.60
N HIS A 72 -1.38 22.16 11.45
CA HIS A 72 -1.32 21.41 10.20
C HIS A 72 -0.26 20.30 10.30
N ALA A 73 0.92 20.63 10.79
CA ALA A 73 2.00 19.67 10.94
C ALA A 73 1.60 18.53 11.89
N ARG A 74 0.93 18.87 12.98
CA ARG A 74 0.46 17.87 13.94
C ARG A 74 -0.58 16.94 13.32
N ARG A 75 -1.48 17.47 12.52
CA ARG A 75 -2.47 16.65 11.83
C ARG A 75 -1.82 15.76 10.80
N GLN A 76 -0.80 16.25 10.11
CA GLN A 76 -0.06 15.44 9.15
C GLN A 76 0.66 14.28 9.85
N HIS A 77 1.25 14.55 11.00
CA HIS A 77 1.92 13.52 11.78
C HIS A 77 0.92 12.46 12.25
N ALA A 78 -0.22 12.90 12.79
CA ALA A 78 -1.25 11.98 13.27
C ALA A 78 -1.78 11.11 12.14
N ALA A 79 -1.99 11.70 10.95
CA ALA A 79 -2.46 10.95 9.79
C ALA A 79 -1.43 9.92 9.36
N ALA A 80 -0.15 10.29 9.38
CA ALA A 80 0.91 9.37 9.00
C ALA A 80 1.00 8.21 9.99
N GLU A 81 0.84 8.47 11.28
CA GLU A 81 0.89 7.42 12.28
C GLU A 81 -0.31 6.49 12.16
N THR A 82 -1.49 7.02 11.89
CA THR A 82 -2.67 6.20 11.65
C THR A 82 -2.45 5.29 10.44
N ARG A 83 -1.87 5.86 9.39
CA ARG A 83 -1.57 5.08 8.20
C ARG A 83 -0.56 3.97 8.49
N CYS A 84 0.48 4.27 9.27
CA CYS A 84 1.45 3.25 9.67
C CYS A 84 0.77 2.11 10.42
N ALA A 85 -0.11 2.43 11.35
CA ALA A 85 -0.81 1.41 12.14
C ALA A 85 -1.68 0.53 11.24
N ARG A 86 -2.39 1.14 10.30
CA ARG A 86 -3.24 0.38 9.38
C ARG A 86 -2.43 -0.51 8.47
N LEU A 87 -1.32 0.01 7.96
CA LEU A 87 -0.46 -0.77 7.07
C LEU A 87 0.19 -1.93 7.82
N LEU A 88 0.64 -1.68 9.05
CA LEU A 88 1.22 -2.75 9.85
C LEU A 88 0.21 -3.85 10.12
N SER A 89 -1.02 -3.46 10.46
CA SER A 89 -2.08 -4.43 10.70
C SER A 89 -2.37 -5.26 9.44
N ALA A 90 -2.39 -4.60 8.28
CA ALA A 90 -2.61 -5.29 7.01
C ALA A 90 -1.46 -6.25 6.70
N ILE A 91 -0.22 -5.83 6.97
CA ILE A 91 0.95 -6.68 6.76
C ILE A 91 0.85 -7.93 7.64
N GLU A 92 0.54 -7.73 8.91
CA GLU A 92 0.43 -8.85 9.86
C GLU A 92 -0.67 -9.81 9.44
N GLY A 93 -1.81 -9.28 8.99
CA GLY A 93 -2.89 -10.12 8.51
C GLY A 93 -2.49 -10.92 7.29
N LEU A 94 -1.74 -10.33 6.38
CA LEU A 94 -1.31 -11.00 5.17
C LEU A 94 -0.24 -12.05 5.46
N GLU A 95 0.70 -11.74 6.35
CA GLU A 95 1.71 -12.70 6.78
C GLU A 95 1.06 -13.90 7.43
N ASP A 96 0.03 -13.67 8.22
CA ASP A 96 -0.73 -14.73 8.88
C ASP A 96 -1.36 -15.66 7.85
N ARG A 97 -1.93 -15.09 6.81
CA ARG A 97 -2.54 -15.88 5.73
C ARG A 97 -1.52 -16.67 4.97
N LEU A 98 -0.35 -16.11 4.73
CA LEU A 98 0.72 -16.81 4.03
C LEU A 98 1.26 -17.97 4.86
N GLU A 99 1.33 -17.81 6.17
CA GLU A 99 1.78 -18.89 7.05
C GLU A 99 0.82 -20.06 7.05
N LYS A 100 -0.46 -19.78 6.92
CA LYS A 100 -1.47 -20.85 6.97
C LYS A 100 -1.57 -21.63 5.67
N GLU A 101 -0.96 -21.15 4.62
CA GLU A 101 -0.91 -21.85 3.36
C GLU A 101 0.38 -22.61 3.19
#